data_711385bf4497ba3b1abee67bae984d15
#
_entry.id   711385bf4497ba3b1abee67bae984d15
#
_cell.length_a   1.000
_cell.length_b   1.000
_cell.length_c   1.000
_cell.angle_alpha   90.00
_cell.angle_beta   90.00
_cell.angle_gamma   90.00
#
_symmetry.space_group_name_H-M   'P 1'
#
loop_
_entity.id
_entity.type
_entity.pdbx_description
1 polymer ?
#
loop_
_entity_poly.entity_id
_entity_poly.type
_entity_poly.pdbx_seq_one_letter_code
_entity_poly.pdbx_strand_id
1 'polypeptide(L)'
;MLYQRNNITTGNSEITLSEVKMGNEIFYKISNADKMRPFFMSIVSDSNHWLFVSSNGGISAGRKNAEYALFPYYTDDKITESAEITGSKTIIRINTKGKLTVWEPFSVRSEGRFAISRNLYQNRFSNKIIFEEINHDLGLNFQYEWNSSNLYGFVKKSRLLNQSDKSIQFEILDGLQNIMPYGVPSDLQTKTSNLADAYKRSELVAETGLGIYALSAIIVDKAEPSEALKANVTWSLGLERPLYLLSTLQLQHFRNGKTIKQEEDVKGEKGAYFIINSLTLQAAEEKEWITVANVNQNHSALVQLSEAIKKDKELLKKVLDDVELGSERLQQLIAASDGFQYTADNLKDTRHFSNVLFNIMRGGIFDNNYAIEKWDFENYLRKANKKVFEEAAVHINRLGDNFSVFELRVVAQQSGNNDFIRLATEYLPLKFS
;
A
#
# COMPACT_ATOMS: atom_id res chain seq x y z
N MET A 1 32.30 -20.42 -1.86
CA MET A 1 32.51 -20.83 -0.46
C MET A 1 31.20 -20.60 0.28
N LEU A 2 30.56 -21.65 0.74
CA LEU A 2 29.45 -21.58 1.68
C LEU A 2 30.01 -21.15 3.04
N TYR A 3 29.66 -19.94 3.48
CA TYR A 3 29.97 -19.55 4.87
C TYR A 3 28.97 -20.27 5.77
N GLN A 4 29.40 -21.43 6.31
CA GLN A 4 28.75 -22.00 7.47
C GLN A 4 29.18 -21.18 8.69
N ARG A 5 28.23 -20.61 9.40
CA ARG A 5 28.45 -20.08 10.73
C ARG A 5 28.76 -21.27 11.65
N ASN A 6 29.93 -21.29 12.25
CA ASN A 6 30.34 -22.41 13.10
C ASN A 6 29.60 -22.54 14.44
N ASN A 7 28.79 -21.52 14.82
CA ASN A 7 27.95 -21.56 16.01
C ASN A 7 26.64 -20.80 15.73
N ILE A 8 25.54 -21.53 15.64
CA ILE A 8 24.21 -20.95 15.75
C ILE A 8 24.00 -20.66 17.24
N THR A 9 24.14 -19.40 17.63
CA THR A 9 23.69 -18.95 18.94
C THR A 9 22.17 -19.03 18.93
N THR A 10 21.61 -20.02 19.61
CA THR A 10 20.17 -20.03 19.93
C THR A 10 19.96 -18.96 20.99
N GLY A 11 19.82 -17.71 20.55
CA GLY A 11 19.29 -16.64 21.37
C GLY A 11 17.87 -17.00 21.80
N ASN A 12 17.42 -16.42 22.90
CA ASN A 12 16.04 -16.60 23.36
C ASN A 12 15.08 -16.18 22.22
N SER A 13 14.53 -17.17 21.52
CA SER A 13 13.67 -16.98 20.34
C SER A 13 12.19 -17.11 20.72
N GLU A 14 11.85 -16.75 21.94
CA GLU A 14 10.47 -16.78 22.42
C GLU A 14 9.62 -15.77 21.65
N ILE A 15 8.47 -16.23 21.16
CA ILE A 15 7.46 -15.37 20.53
C ILE A 15 6.74 -14.64 21.64
N THR A 16 6.78 -13.31 21.61
CA THR A 16 6.10 -12.49 22.62
C THR A 16 5.21 -11.47 21.95
N LEU A 17 4.06 -11.21 22.57
CA LEU A 17 3.14 -10.13 22.20
C LEU A 17 3.29 -8.99 23.21
N SER A 18 3.45 -7.79 22.74
CA SER A 18 3.51 -6.59 23.60
C SER A 18 2.83 -5.40 22.93
N GLU A 19 2.38 -4.45 23.75
CA GLU A 19 1.88 -3.16 23.30
C GLU A 19 3.04 -2.17 23.32
N VAL A 20 3.20 -1.40 22.24
CA VAL A 20 4.25 -0.38 22.08
C VAL A 20 3.63 0.90 21.60
N LYS A 21 3.95 2.02 22.26
CA LYS A 21 3.57 3.34 21.79
C LYS A 21 4.63 3.89 20.84
N MET A 22 4.24 4.23 19.62
CA MET A 22 5.07 4.89 18.61
C MET A 22 4.42 6.23 18.23
N GLY A 23 5.11 7.33 18.56
CA GLY A 23 4.49 8.66 18.43
C GLY A 23 3.22 8.77 19.26
N ASN A 24 2.11 9.06 18.61
CA ASN A 24 0.78 9.15 19.23
C ASN A 24 -0.07 7.87 19.10
N GLU A 25 0.45 6.85 18.42
CA GLU A 25 -0.29 5.63 18.14
C GLU A 25 0.17 4.45 19.00
N ILE A 26 -0.76 3.52 19.23
CA ILE A 26 -0.52 2.24 19.91
C ILE A 26 -0.38 1.17 18.84
N PHE A 27 0.70 0.39 18.92
CA PHE A 27 0.97 -0.76 18.08
C PHE A 27 1.03 -2.03 18.92
N TYR A 28 0.52 -3.12 18.38
CA TYR A 28 0.75 -4.46 18.87
C TYR A 28 1.96 -5.05 18.18
N LYS A 29 2.98 -5.41 18.97
CA LYS A 29 4.23 -5.98 18.50
C LYS A 29 4.23 -7.48 18.72
N ILE A 30 4.54 -8.24 17.68
CA ILE A 30 4.92 -9.64 17.76
C ILE A 30 6.44 -9.71 17.58
N SER A 31 7.15 -10.07 18.65
CA SER A 31 8.59 -10.29 18.58
C SER A 31 8.88 -11.69 18.05
N ASN A 32 9.93 -11.84 17.24
CA ASN A 32 10.31 -13.09 16.58
C ASN A 32 9.17 -13.71 15.76
N ALA A 33 8.45 -12.86 15.01
CA ALA A 33 7.29 -13.25 14.19
C ALA A 33 7.66 -14.31 13.12
N ASP A 34 8.91 -14.38 12.70
CA ASP A 34 9.46 -15.39 11.77
C ASP A 34 9.48 -16.81 12.35
N LYS A 35 9.33 -16.98 13.67
CA LYS A 35 9.21 -18.29 14.33
C LYS A 35 7.78 -18.84 14.33
N MET A 36 6.82 -18.00 13.94
CA MET A 36 5.44 -18.43 13.72
C MET A 36 5.27 -19.02 12.32
N ARG A 37 4.23 -19.84 12.13
CA ARG A 37 3.74 -20.14 10.78
C ARG A 37 3.26 -18.83 10.16
N PRO A 38 3.51 -18.58 8.87
CA PRO A 38 2.97 -17.42 8.19
C PRO A 38 1.45 -17.33 8.37
N PHE A 39 0.97 -16.13 8.61
CA PHE A 39 -0.45 -15.83 8.75
C PHE A 39 -0.82 -14.60 7.94
N PHE A 40 -2.07 -14.52 7.58
CA PHE A 40 -2.62 -13.53 6.69
C PHE A 40 -3.20 -12.35 7.47
N MET A 41 -3.00 -11.15 6.95
CA MET A 41 -3.51 -9.90 7.50
C MET A 41 -4.13 -9.05 6.40
N SER A 42 -5.18 -8.32 6.76
CA SER A 42 -5.74 -7.25 5.92
C SER A 42 -5.37 -5.91 6.52
N ILE A 43 -4.91 -5.00 5.69
CA ILE A 43 -4.66 -3.61 6.07
C ILE A 43 -5.78 -2.78 5.47
N VAL A 44 -6.50 -2.09 6.32
CA VAL A 44 -7.69 -1.33 5.95
C VAL A 44 -7.36 0.13 5.67
N SER A 45 -8.26 0.84 4.97
CA SER A 45 -8.16 2.28 4.74
C SER A 45 -9.54 2.93 4.80
N ASP A 46 -9.57 4.26 4.82
CA ASP A 46 -10.78 5.08 4.71
C ASP A 46 -11.35 5.13 3.27
N SER A 47 -10.68 4.51 2.32
CA SER A 47 -11.02 4.60 0.88
C SER A 47 -11.01 3.23 0.19
N ASN A 48 -10.97 3.20 -1.12
CA ASN A 48 -11.16 1.99 -1.91
C ASN A 48 -9.91 1.11 -2.09
N HIS A 49 -8.92 1.20 -1.19
CA HIS A 49 -7.78 0.30 -1.18
C HIS A 49 -8.18 -1.09 -0.68
N TRP A 50 -7.58 -2.11 -1.27
CA TRP A 50 -7.48 -3.44 -0.69
C TRP A 50 -6.00 -3.80 -0.61
N LEU A 51 -5.58 -4.24 0.58
CA LEU A 51 -4.20 -4.61 0.86
C LEU A 51 -4.20 -5.83 1.77
N PHE A 52 -3.72 -6.93 1.22
CA PHE A 52 -3.58 -8.20 1.91
C PHE A 52 -2.11 -8.55 2.01
N VAL A 53 -1.66 -8.88 3.20
CA VAL A 53 -0.25 -9.14 3.47
C VAL A 53 -0.08 -10.37 4.34
N SER A 54 0.91 -11.19 4.01
CA SER A 54 1.33 -12.29 4.86
C SER A 54 2.42 -11.81 5.83
N SER A 55 2.47 -12.41 7.01
CA SER A 55 3.47 -12.07 8.04
C SER A 55 4.93 -12.28 7.61
N ASN A 56 5.17 -12.96 6.50
CA ASN A 56 6.50 -13.09 5.87
C ASN A 56 6.78 -12.00 4.81
N GLY A 57 5.87 -11.02 4.61
CA GLY A 57 6.03 -9.90 3.69
C GLY A 57 5.45 -10.12 2.29
N GLY A 58 4.88 -11.29 1.98
CA GLY A 58 4.11 -11.50 0.75
C GLY A 58 2.89 -10.56 0.72
N ILE A 59 2.56 -10.01 -0.46
CA ILE A 59 1.56 -8.95 -0.59
C ILE A 59 0.71 -9.12 -1.85
N SER A 60 -0.55 -8.73 -1.72
CA SER A 60 -1.49 -8.50 -2.82
C SER A 60 -2.21 -7.19 -2.53
N ALA A 61 -2.25 -6.27 -3.47
CA ALA A 61 -2.82 -4.95 -3.23
C ALA A 61 -3.33 -4.30 -4.51
N GLY A 62 -4.33 -3.45 -4.35
CA GLY A 62 -4.91 -2.67 -5.43
C GLY A 62 -6.00 -1.73 -4.92
N ARG A 63 -6.76 -1.16 -5.84
CA ARG A 63 -7.86 -0.26 -5.49
C ARG A 63 -9.15 -0.71 -6.15
N LYS A 64 -10.27 -0.44 -5.52
CA LYS A 64 -11.63 -0.66 -6.02
C LYS A 64 -12.00 -2.16 -6.20
N ASN A 65 -11.31 -2.88 -7.07
CA ASN A 65 -11.52 -4.31 -7.33
C ASN A 65 -10.24 -4.95 -7.88
N ALA A 66 -10.26 -6.25 -8.13
CA ALA A 66 -9.11 -7.04 -8.58
C ALA A 66 -8.52 -6.60 -9.93
N GLU A 67 -9.30 -5.91 -10.79
CA GLU A 67 -8.83 -5.40 -12.08
C GLU A 67 -7.85 -4.23 -11.94
N TYR A 68 -7.87 -3.55 -10.81
CA TYR A 68 -6.98 -2.42 -10.50
C TYR A 68 -5.92 -2.81 -9.49
N ALA A 69 -5.22 -3.90 -9.79
CA ALA A 69 -4.14 -4.42 -8.94
C ALA A 69 -2.83 -3.65 -9.11
N LEU A 70 -2.18 -3.36 -7.99
CA LEU A 70 -0.77 -2.93 -7.93
C LEU A 70 0.13 -4.16 -7.87
N PHE A 71 -0.21 -5.11 -7.00
CA PHE A 71 0.39 -6.44 -6.92
C PHE A 71 -0.69 -7.46 -7.24
N PRO A 72 -0.33 -8.61 -7.88
CA PRO A 72 -1.32 -9.56 -8.35
C PRO A 72 -2.35 -9.96 -7.29
N TYR A 73 -3.62 -10.03 -7.68
CA TYR A 73 -4.70 -10.50 -6.84
C TYR A 73 -4.60 -12.01 -6.66
N TYR A 74 -3.98 -12.43 -5.56
CA TYR A 74 -3.68 -13.82 -5.25
C TYR A 74 -4.54 -14.35 -4.10
N THR A 75 -4.65 -15.67 -4.01
CA THR A 75 -5.11 -16.39 -2.82
C THR A 75 -4.07 -16.28 -1.71
N ASP A 76 -4.46 -16.51 -0.45
CA ASP A 76 -3.61 -16.35 0.73
C ASP A 76 -2.35 -17.23 0.69
N ASP A 77 -2.45 -18.46 0.21
CA ASP A 77 -1.32 -19.35 -0.02
C ASP A 77 -0.31 -18.77 -1.03
N LYS A 78 -0.79 -18.28 -2.18
CA LYS A 78 0.07 -17.63 -3.18
C LYS A 78 0.68 -16.32 -2.70
N ILE A 79 -0.05 -15.54 -1.90
CA ILE A 79 0.50 -14.34 -1.26
C ILE A 79 1.69 -14.74 -0.38
N THR A 80 1.53 -15.74 0.46
CA THR A 80 2.58 -16.23 1.35
C THR A 80 3.78 -16.79 0.58
N GLU A 81 3.56 -17.59 -0.45
CA GLU A 81 4.62 -18.17 -1.28
C GLU A 81 5.37 -17.13 -2.12
N SER A 82 4.75 -16.01 -2.43
CA SER A 82 5.31 -14.97 -3.29
C SER A 82 6.21 -13.95 -2.60
N ALA A 83 6.45 -14.06 -1.30
CA ALA A 83 7.19 -13.06 -0.50
C ALA A 83 8.56 -12.67 -1.06
N GLU A 84 9.28 -13.61 -1.68
CA GLU A 84 10.61 -13.34 -2.26
C GLU A 84 10.55 -12.65 -3.64
N ILE A 85 9.39 -12.63 -4.29
CA ILE A 85 9.25 -12.19 -5.69
C ILE A 85 8.17 -11.12 -5.89
N THR A 86 7.40 -10.77 -4.87
CA THR A 86 6.33 -9.78 -4.95
C THR A 86 6.35 -8.85 -3.74
N GLY A 87 6.18 -7.55 -3.95
CA GLY A 87 6.14 -6.55 -2.89
C GLY A 87 7.50 -5.95 -2.55
N SER A 88 7.75 -5.72 -1.26
CA SER A 88 8.97 -5.07 -0.79
C SER A 88 10.20 -5.93 -1.00
N LYS A 89 11.29 -5.31 -1.46
CA LYS A 89 12.60 -5.95 -1.57
C LYS A 89 13.69 -4.95 -1.24
N THR A 90 14.58 -5.35 -0.33
CA THR A 90 15.72 -4.52 0.10
C THR A 90 16.99 -5.35 0.08
N ILE A 91 18.08 -4.78 -0.41
CA ILE A 91 19.41 -5.38 -0.39
C ILE A 91 20.40 -4.31 0.07
N ILE A 92 21.15 -4.59 1.12
CA ILE A 92 22.18 -3.71 1.67
C ILE A 92 23.53 -4.38 1.45
N ARG A 93 24.47 -3.66 0.84
CA ARG A 93 25.83 -4.13 0.67
C ARG A 93 26.83 -3.20 1.35
N ILE A 94 27.71 -3.79 2.15
CA ILE A 94 28.74 -3.10 2.90
C ILE A 94 30.08 -3.60 2.41
N ASN A 95 30.96 -2.68 2.00
CA ASN A 95 32.34 -3.02 1.60
C ASN A 95 33.28 -2.58 2.71
N THR A 96 33.89 -3.56 3.40
CA THR A 96 34.88 -3.29 4.44
C THR A 96 36.22 -3.90 4.03
N LYS A 97 37.20 -3.04 3.72
CA LYS A 97 38.57 -3.46 3.36
C LYS A 97 38.60 -4.51 2.24
N GLY A 98 37.79 -4.32 1.20
CA GLY A 98 37.70 -5.22 0.04
C GLY A 98 36.85 -6.48 0.26
N LYS A 99 36.27 -6.66 1.44
CA LYS A 99 35.31 -7.74 1.72
C LYS A 99 33.89 -7.22 1.56
N LEU A 100 33.15 -7.77 0.60
CA LEU A 100 31.74 -7.45 0.39
C LEU A 100 30.85 -8.28 1.34
N THR A 101 30.08 -7.61 2.15
CA THR A 101 29.02 -8.20 2.99
C THR A 101 27.67 -7.77 2.41
N VAL A 102 26.78 -8.74 2.19
CA VAL A 102 25.44 -8.49 1.67
C VAL A 102 24.43 -8.96 2.69
N TRP A 103 23.57 -8.05 3.11
CA TRP A 103 22.40 -8.31 3.94
C TRP A 103 21.14 -8.01 3.14
N GLU A 104 20.23 -8.95 3.09
CA GLU A 104 18.94 -8.85 2.42
C GLU A 104 17.85 -9.04 3.48
N PRO A 105 17.34 -7.95 4.08
CA PRO A 105 16.34 -8.03 5.14
C PRO A 105 15.10 -8.81 4.69
N PHE A 106 14.54 -9.59 5.60
CA PHE A 106 13.36 -10.46 5.43
C PHE A 106 13.52 -11.60 4.43
N SER A 107 14.64 -11.68 3.72
CA SER A 107 14.89 -12.76 2.77
C SER A 107 15.37 -14.02 3.49
N VAL A 108 14.95 -15.18 2.97
CA VAL A 108 15.49 -16.48 3.37
C VAL A 108 17.00 -16.59 3.08
N ARG A 109 17.54 -15.75 2.20
CA ARG A 109 18.97 -15.69 1.86
C ARG A 109 19.85 -15.21 3.03
N SER A 110 19.26 -14.47 3.96
CA SER A 110 19.93 -13.96 5.18
C SER A 110 19.86 -14.95 6.35
N GLU A 111 19.01 -15.97 6.27
CA GLU A 111 18.84 -16.96 7.33
C GLU A 111 20.12 -17.78 7.55
N GLY A 112 20.48 -17.98 8.82
CA GLY A 112 21.69 -18.69 9.22
C GLY A 112 23.01 -17.99 8.85
N ARG A 113 22.98 -16.82 8.18
CA ARG A 113 24.18 -16.02 7.85
C ARG A 113 24.47 -14.94 8.88
N PHE A 114 23.42 -14.41 9.49
CA PHE A 114 23.48 -13.35 10.51
C PHE A 114 22.65 -13.74 11.72
N ALA A 115 23.01 -13.16 12.87
CA ALA A 115 22.13 -13.12 14.03
C ALA A 115 21.07 -12.05 13.78
N ILE A 116 19.84 -12.45 13.49
CA ILE A 116 18.74 -11.56 13.18
C ILE A 116 17.55 -11.76 14.12
N SER A 117 16.78 -10.70 14.32
CA SER A 117 15.46 -10.74 14.96
C SER A 117 14.45 -10.08 14.04
N ARG A 118 13.30 -10.72 13.81
CA ARG A 118 12.22 -10.19 12.98
C ARG A 118 10.99 -9.89 13.84
N ASN A 119 10.53 -8.67 13.79
CA ASN A 119 9.36 -8.22 14.53
C ASN A 119 8.31 -7.70 13.57
N LEU A 120 7.05 -7.86 13.97
CA LEU A 120 5.89 -7.38 13.24
C LEU A 120 5.09 -6.46 14.16
N TYR A 121 4.64 -5.33 13.63
CA TYR A 121 3.81 -4.38 14.37
C TYR A 121 2.57 -4.05 13.55
N GLN A 122 1.42 -4.02 14.21
CA GLN A 122 0.18 -3.54 13.62
C GLN A 122 -0.43 -2.51 14.55
N ASN A 123 -0.85 -1.35 14.01
CA ASN A 123 -1.49 -0.37 14.85
C ASN A 123 -2.90 -0.82 15.27
N ARG A 124 -3.43 -0.19 16.32
CA ARG A 124 -4.75 -0.52 16.91
C ARG A 124 -5.89 -0.46 15.88
N PHE A 125 -5.77 0.39 14.86
CA PHE A 125 -6.79 0.61 13.84
C PHE A 125 -6.64 -0.29 12.61
N SER A 126 -5.65 -1.16 12.58
CA SER A 126 -5.36 -2.11 11.48
C SER A 126 -5.13 -1.46 10.12
N ASN A 127 -4.76 -0.19 10.08
CA ASN A 127 -4.47 0.54 8.84
C ASN A 127 -2.97 0.80 8.59
N LYS A 128 -2.10 0.42 9.53
CA LYS A 128 -0.64 0.49 9.42
C LYS A 128 -0.02 -0.82 9.87
N ILE A 129 0.96 -1.31 9.12
CA ILE A 129 1.74 -2.49 9.48
C ILE A 129 3.23 -2.21 9.28
N ILE A 130 4.06 -2.58 10.25
CA ILE A 130 5.52 -2.39 10.20
C ILE A 130 6.20 -3.74 10.28
N PHE A 131 7.12 -3.98 9.37
CA PHE A 131 8.05 -5.09 9.37
C PHE A 131 9.41 -4.58 9.82
N GLU A 132 10.02 -5.25 10.79
CA GLU A 132 11.32 -4.89 11.33
C GLU A 132 12.26 -6.10 11.29
N GLU A 133 13.46 -5.92 10.76
CA GLU A 133 14.55 -6.88 10.92
C GLU A 133 15.78 -6.19 11.51
N ILE A 134 16.22 -6.69 12.65
CA ILE A 134 17.45 -6.25 13.34
C ILE A 134 18.56 -7.22 13.00
N ASN A 135 19.63 -6.73 12.40
CA ASN A 135 20.85 -7.50 12.18
C ASN A 135 21.86 -7.16 13.30
N HIS A 136 21.98 -8.08 14.26
CA HIS A 136 22.82 -7.89 15.44
C HIS A 136 24.32 -7.93 15.11
N ASP A 137 24.73 -8.63 14.06
CA ASP A 137 26.14 -8.71 13.65
C ASP A 137 26.61 -7.43 12.97
N LEU A 138 25.70 -6.73 12.27
CA LEU A 138 25.99 -5.48 11.58
C LEU A 138 25.64 -4.25 12.42
N GLY A 139 24.86 -4.42 13.49
CA GLY A 139 24.33 -3.32 14.27
C GLY A 139 23.38 -2.42 13.47
N LEU A 140 22.63 -3.00 12.55
CA LEU A 140 21.67 -2.30 11.70
C LEU A 140 20.24 -2.79 11.94
N ASN A 141 19.31 -1.85 12.00
CA ASN A 141 17.87 -2.11 12.08
C ASN A 141 17.20 -1.55 10.85
N PHE A 142 16.58 -2.40 10.03
CA PHE A 142 15.77 -2.01 8.88
C PHE A 142 14.30 -2.24 9.16
N GLN A 143 13.50 -1.21 8.86
CA GLN A 143 12.04 -1.26 8.96
C GLN A 143 11.41 -0.79 7.66
N TYR A 144 10.28 -1.38 7.31
CA TYR A 144 9.36 -0.76 6.37
C TYR A 144 7.93 -0.84 6.87
N GLU A 145 7.17 0.18 6.56
CA GLU A 145 5.78 0.35 6.96
C GLU A 145 4.90 0.49 5.72
N TRP A 146 3.76 -0.19 5.70
CA TRP A 146 2.73 0.01 4.69
C TRP A 146 1.62 0.90 5.24
N ASN A 147 1.28 1.91 4.46
CA ASN A 147 0.21 2.88 4.68
C ASN A 147 -0.59 3.08 3.40
N SER A 148 -1.79 3.63 3.54
CA SER A 148 -2.64 4.03 2.42
C SER A 148 -2.88 5.53 2.45
N SER A 149 -2.80 6.17 1.29
CA SER A 149 -3.15 7.55 1.03
C SER A 149 -4.27 7.59 -0.01
N ASN A 150 -5.36 8.27 0.25
CA ASN A 150 -6.46 8.36 -0.71
C ASN A 150 -6.03 9.07 -2.00
N LEU A 151 -5.23 10.12 -1.89
CA LEU A 151 -4.75 10.92 -3.02
C LEU A 151 -3.59 10.25 -3.76
N TYR A 152 -2.61 9.70 -3.01
CA TYR A 152 -1.34 9.24 -3.59
C TYR A 152 -1.27 7.72 -3.79
N GLY A 153 -2.13 6.93 -3.13
CA GLY A 153 -2.17 5.47 -3.25
C GLY A 153 -1.50 4.73 -2.10
N PHE A 154 -0.66 3.75 -2.39
CA PHE A 154 0.06 2.95 -1.41
C PHE A 154 1.39 3.61 -1.05
N VAL A 155 1.66 3.78 0.23
CA VAL A 155 2.87 4.41 0.73
C VAL A 155 3.68 3.39 1.54
N LYS A 156 4.83 3.01 1.01
CA LYS A 156 5.85 2.26 1.74
C LYS A 156 6.83 3.25 2.35
N LYS A 157 6.83 3.38 3.68
CA LYS A 157 7.85 4.14 4.42
C LYS A 157 8.95 3.19 4.84
N SER A 158 10.19 3.46 4.45
CA SER A 158 11.37 2.68 4.82
C SER A 158 12.25 3.48 5.77
N ARG A 159 12.88 2.79 6.72
CA ARG A 159 13.76 3.36 7.73
C ARG A 159 14.94 2.44 7.97
N LEU A 160 16.13 2.98 8.00
CA LEU A 160 17.35 2.27 8.40
C LEU A 160 18.02 3.03 9.54
N LEU A 161 18.26 2.34 10.65
CA LEU A 161 18.91 2.85 11.86
C LEU A 161 20.23 2.14 12.06
N ASN A 162 21.30 2.90 12.29
CA ASN A 162 22.58 2.38 12.75
C ASN A 162 22.58 2.31 14.27
N GLN A 163 22.47 1.10 14.81
CA GLN A 163 22.50 0.83 16.25
C GLN A 163 23.91 0.58 16.80
N SER A 164 24.94 0.62 15.94
CA SER A 164 26.32 0.45 16.34
C SER A 164 26.94 1.74 16.89
N ASP A 165 28.09 1.63 17.51
CA ASP A 165 28.90 2.74 18.04
C ASP A 165 29.80 3.39 16.98
N LYS A 166 29.72 2.97 15.71
CA LYS A 166 30.58 3.38 14.60
C LYS A 166 29.78 3.87 13.42
N SER A 167 30.39 4.75 12.64
CA SER A 167 29.86 5.11 11.33
C SER A 167 29.91 3.91 10.36
N ILE A 168 28.85 3.71 9.61
CA ILE A 168 28.73 2.65 8.61
C ILE A 168 28.45 3.28 7.24
N GLN A 169 29.30 2.96 6.26
CA GLN A 169 29.07 3.29 4.86
C GLN A 169 28.56 2.03 4.13
N PHE A 170 27.48 2.21 3.36
CA PHE A 170 26.83 1.10 2.63
C PHE A 170 26.17 1.60 1.37
N GLU A 171 25.85 0.67 0.49
CA GLU A 171 24.94 0.90 -0.62
C GLU A 171 23.65 0.14 -0.38
N ILE A 172 22.53 0.80 -0.62
CA ILE A 172 21.20 0.21 -0.47
C ILE A 172 20.49 0.17 -1.82
N LEU A 173 19.87 -0.95 -2.09
CA LEU A 173 18.83 -1.11 -3.10
C LEU A 173 17.53 -1.40 -2.34
N ASP A 174 16.54 -0.53 -2.48
CA ASP A 174 15.23 -0.69 -1.84
C ASP A 174 14.10 -0.38 -2.82
N GLY A 175 12.98 -1.10 -2.71
CA GLY A 175 11.85 -0.83 -3.56
C GLY A 175 10.80 -1.93 -3.59
N LEU A 176 10.15 -2.04 -4.74
CA LEU A 176 9.01 -2.90 -5.01
C LEU A 176 9.27 -3.79 -6.22
N GLN A 177 8.77 -5.02 -6.19
CA GLN A 177 8.87 -5.97 -7.29
C GLN A 177 7.53 -6.59 -7.63
N ASN A 178 7.39 -7.09 -8.87
CA ASN A 178 6.17 -7.64 -9.45
C ASN A 178 5.02 -6.63 -9.48
N ILE A 179 5.35 -5.38 -9.84
CA ILE A 179 4.35 -4.33 -10.04
C ILE A 179 3.55 -4.66 -11.31
N MET A 180 2.23 -4.69 -11.16
CA MET A 180 1.33 -4.92 -12.28
C MET A 180 1.21 -3.68 -13.16
N PRO A 181 1.19 -3.81 -14.48
CA PRO A 181 0.72 -2.74 -15.35
C PRO A 181 -0.81 -2.63 -15.26
N TYR A 182 -1.35 -1.46 -15.59
CA TYR A 182 -2.79 -1.30 -15.76
C TYR A 182 -3.31 -2.21 -16.91
N GLY A 183 -4.51 -2.76 -16.72
CA GLY A 183 -5.24 -3.46 -17.79
C GLY A 183 -4.99 -4.98 -17.88
N VAL A 184 -4.29 -5.58 -16.92
CA VAL A 184 -4.21 -7.04 -16.82
C VAL A 184 -5.45 -7.58 -16.09
N PRO A 185 -6.33 -8.34 -16.76
CA PRO A 185 -7.50 -8.94 -16.14
C PRO A 185 -7.16 -9.82 -14.94
N SER A 186 -8.01 -9.84 -13.93
CA SER A 186 -7.77 -10.57 -12.67
C SER A 186 -7.55 -12.07 -12.86
N ASP A 187 -8.21 -12.68 -13.83
CA ASP A 187 -8.02 -14.09 -14.16
C ASP A 187 -6.63 -14.39 -14.75
N LEU A 188 -6.01 -13.44 -15.47
CA LEU A 188 -4.64 -13.58 -15.97
C LEU A 188 -3.59 -13.30 -14.89
N GLN A 189 -3.92 -12.51 -13.87
CA GLN A 189 -2.98 -12.23 -12.77
C GLN A 189 -2.64 -13.49 -11.97
N THR A 190 -3.59 -14.40 -11.83
CA THR A 190 -3.45 -15.65 -11.07
C THR A 190 -2.81 -16.77 -11.87
N LYS A 191 -2.78 -16.66 -13.19
CA LYS A 191 -2.17 -17.63 -14.09
C LYS A 191 -0.75 -17.22 -14.44
N THR A 192 0.18 -18.16 -14.46
CA THR A 192 1.51 -17.92 -15.02
C THR A 192 1.38 -17.84 -16.53
N SER A 193 1.58 -16.67 -17.10
CA SER A 193 1.45 -16.47 -18.53
C SER A 193 2.61 -15.61 -19.05
N ASN A 194 3.50 -16.25 -19.83
CA ASN A 194 4.53 -15.54 -20.57
C ASN A 194 3.93 -14.58 -21.61
N LEU A 195 2.71 -14.85 -22.09
CA LEU A 195 2.02 -13.96 -23.00
C LEU A 195 1.71 -12.63 -22.32
N ALA A 196 1.18 -12.65 -21.09
CA ALA A 196 0.92 -11.42 -20.35
C ALA A 196 2.23 -10.62 -20.07
N ASP A 197 3.32 -11.32 -19.75
CA ASP A 197 4.62 -10.67 -19.50
C ASP A 197 5.17 -10.03 -20.79
N ALA A 198 4.99 -10.62 -21.98
CA ALA A 198 5.46 -10.07 -23.25
C ALA A 198 4.89 -8.69 -23.60
N TYR A 199 3.71 -8.35 -23.07
CA TYR A 199 3.08 -7.04 -23.29
C TYR A 199 3.42 -5.99 -22.23
N LYS A 200 4.09 -6.38 -21.15
CA LYS A 200 4.46 -5.45 -20.07
C LYS A 200 5.54 -4.49 -20.52
N ARG A 201 5.36 -3.23 -20.16
CA ARG A 201 6.34 -2.18 -20.37
C ARG A 201 6.46 -1.33 -19.11
N SER A 202 7.69 -1.09 -18.69
CA SER A 202 8.03 -0.22 -17.57
C SER A 202 8.92 0.90 -18.08
N GLU A 203 8.52 2.15 -17.86
CA GLU A 203 9.22 3.35 -18.33
C GLU A 203 9.56 4.26 -17.16
N LEU A 204 10.71 4.92 -17.22
CA LEU A 204 11.17 5.90 -16.24
C LEU A 204 11.14 7.31 -16.81
N VAL A 205 10.49 8.23 -16.12
CA VAL A 205 10.71 9.67 -16.35
C VAL A 205 11.97 10.05 -15.57
N ALA A 206 13.12 10.02 -16.21
CA ALA A 206 14.44 10.12 -15.56
C ALA A 206 14.62 11.40 -14.72
N GLU A 207 13.98 12.52 -15.13
CA GLU A 207 14.08 13.80 -14.40
C GLU A 207 13.43 13.77 -13.01
N THR A 208 12.39 12.93 -12.82
CA THR A 208 11.58 12.88 -11.60
C THR A 208 11.66 11.56 -10.86
N GLY A 209 12.23 10.53 -11.50
CA GLY A 209 12.25 9.17 -10.98
C GLY A 209 10.86 8.51 -10.98
N LEU A 210 9.91 9.03 -11.76
CA LEU A 210 8.57 8.44 -11.89
C LEU A 210 8.62 7.20 -12.77
N GLY A 211 8.32 6.04 -12.21
CA GLY A 211 8.14 4.78 -12.92
C GLY A 211 6.69 4.64 -13.41
N ILE A 212 6.51 4.26 -14.65
CA ILE A 212 5.22 4.09 -15.34
C ILE A 212 5.10 2.66 -15.82
N TYR A 213 4.01 1.98 -15.46
CA TYR A 213 3.76 0.57 -15.79
C TYR A 213 2.49 0.45 -16.61
N ALA A 214 2.64 0.06 -17.87
CA ALA A 214 1.56 -0.08 -18.83
C ALA A 214 1.72 -1.37 -19.66
N LEU A 215 0.67 -1.76 -20.36
CA LEU A 215 0.77 -2.73 -21.44
C LEU A 215 1.13 -1.99 -22.72
N SER A 216 2.03 -2.56 -23.51
CA SER A 216 2.38 -2.03 -24.85
C SER A 216 1.21 -2.13 -25.84
N ALA A 217 0.29 -3.06 -25.60
CA ALA A 217 -0.97 -3.20 -26.30
C ALA A 217 -1.99 -3.87 -25.37
N ILE A 218 -3.28 -3.60 -25.56
CA ILE A 218 -4.35 -4.32 -24.85
C ILE A 218 -4.38 -5.76 -25.35
N ILE A 219 -4.41 -6.72 -24.43
CA ILE A 219 -4.49 -8.15 -24.75
C ILE A 219 -5.95 -8.47 -25.10
N VAL A 220 -6.36 -8.22 -26.35
CA VAL A 220 -7.68 -8.55 -26.87
C VAL A 220 -7.56 -9.16 -28.27
N ASP A 221 -8.34 -10.19 -28.50
CA ASP A 221 -8.48 -10.82 -29.81
C ASP A 221 -9.65 -10.21 -30.60
N LYS A 222 -9.73 -8.88 -30.57
CA LYS A 222 -10.80 -8.09 -31.23
C LYS A 222 -10.18 -6.90 -31.96
N ALA A 223 -10.83 -6.47 -33.06
CA ALA A 223 -10.46 -5.27 -33.81
C ALA A 223 -10.85 -3.99 -33.04
N GLU A 224 -10.30 -3.81 -31.84
CA GLU A 224 -10.51 -2.63 -30.98
C GLU A 224 -9.21 -1.81 -30.91
N PRO A 225 -9.29 -0.50 -30.61
CA PRO A 225 -8.08 0.28 -30.35
C PRO A 225 -7.25 -0.33 -29.22
N SER A 226 -5.99 -0.63 -29.51
CA SER A 226 -5.11 -1.36 -28.58
C SER A 226 -4.25 -0.46 -27.68
N GLU A 227 -4.53 0.83 -27.61
CA GLU A 227 -3.73 1.77 -26.83
C GLU A 227 -4.10 1.71 -25.34
N ALA A 228 -3.11 1.54 -24.49
CA ALA A 228 -3.26 1.64 -23.06
C ALA A 228 -3.29 3.12 -22.63
N LEU A 229 -4.50 3.66 -22.40
CA LEU A 229 -4.69 5.07 -21.99
C LEU A 229 -4.45 5.34 -20.51
N LYS A 230 -4.07 4.32 -19.73
CA LYS A 230 -3.84 4.38 -18.30
C LYS A 230 -2.65 3.53 -17.89
N ALA A 231 -2.06 3.89 -16.75
CA ALA A 231 -0.91 3.18 -16.20
C ALA A 231 -1.02 3.06 -14.68
N ASN A 232 -0.23 2.14 -14.11
CA ASN A 232 0.15 2.17 -12.72
C ASN A 232 1.47 2.94 -12.59
N VAL A 233 1.70 3.56 -11.46
CA VAL A 233 2.87 4.43 -11.24
C VAL A 233 3.55 4.13 -9.92
N THR A 234 4.86 4.40 -9.87
CA THR A 234 5.64 4.35 -8.63
C THR A 234 6.70 5.45 -8.64
N TRP A 235 6.93 6.06 -7.51
CA TRP A 235 7.91 7.12 -7.32
C TRP A 235 8.44 7.13 -5.88
N SER A 236 9.50 7.89 -5.60
CA SER A 236 10.14 7.89 -4.28
C SER A 236 10.61 9.28 -3.87
N LEU A 237 10.64 9.53 -2.55
CA LEU A 237 11.19 10.73 -1.93
C LEU A 237 12.04 10.36 -0.70
N GLY A 238 12.93 11.25 -0.30
CA GLY A 238 13.74 11.14 0.92
C GLY A 238 15.20 10.74 0.69
N LEU A 239 15.54 10.22 -0.50
CA LEU A 239 16.92 9.98 -0.91
C LEU A 239 17.32 10.92 -2.06
N GLU A 240 18.55 11.43 -2.01
CA GLU A 240 19.05 12.36 -3.00
C GLU A 240 19.60 11.61 -4.23
N ARG A 241 19.08 11.95 -5.41
CA ARG A 241 19.55 11.48 -6.72
C ARG A 241 19.81 9.96 -6.77
N PRO A 242 18.85 9.11 -6.42
CA PRO A 242 19.04 7.68 -6.50
C PRO A 242 19.15 7.25 -7.98
N LEU A 243 19.81 6.11 -8.21
CA LEU A 243 19.73 5.39 -9.46
C LEU A 243 18.50 4.48 -9.44
N TYR A 244 17.84 4.32 -10.57
CA TYR A 244 16.57 3.58 -10.67
C TYR A 244 16.69 2.30 -11.48
N LEU A 245 16.01 1.23 -11.01
CA LEU A 245 15.76 0.02 -11.80
C LEU A 245 14.26 -0.21 -11.93
N LEU A 246 13.83 -0.68 -13.08
CA LEU A 246 12.45 -0.98 -13.42
C LEU A 246 12.19 -2.49 -13.56
N SER A 247 13.20 -3.31 -13.33
CA SER A 247 13.16 -4.76 -13.41
C SER A 247 13.98 -5.42 -12.30
N THR A 248 13.89 -6.74 -12.19
CA THR A 248 14.71 -7.54 -11.27
C THR A 248 16.01 -8.06 -11.92
N LEU A 249 16.28 -7.77 -13.19
CA LEU A 249 17.37 -8.34 -13.97
C LEU A 249 18.77 -8.04 -13.38
N GLN A 250 18.94 -6.87 -12.77
CA GLN A 250 20.23 -6.45 -12.21
C GLN A 250 20.40 -6.76 -10.71
N LEU A 251 19.42 -7.36 -10.04
CA LEU A 251 19.51 -7.67 -8.59
C LEU A 251 20.71 -8.56 -8.26
N GLN A 252 21.00 -9.56 -9.12
CA GLN A 252 22.15 -10.43 -8.91
C GLN A 252 23.48 -9.71 -9.17
N HIS A 253 23.50 -8.75 -10.08
CA HIS A 253 24.69 -7.88 -10.27
C HIS A 253 24.92 -7.04 -9.02
N PHE A 254 23.88 -6.46 -8.45
CA PHE A 254 23.99 -5.70 -7.20
C PHE A 254 24.52 -6.58 -6.06
N ARG A 255 23.95 -7.79 -5.83
CA ARG A 255 24.45 -8.72 -4.80
C ARG A 255 25.93 -9.08 -4.97
N ASN A 256 26.42 -9.15 -6.20
CA ASN A 256 27.79 -9.51 -6.51
C ASN A 256 28.76 -8.31 -6.54
N GLY A 257 28.34 -7.13 -6.10
CA GLY A 257 29.18 -5.94 -6.11
C GLY A 257 29.49 -5.37 -7.51
N LYS A 258 28.76 -5.80 -8.54
CA LYS A 258 28.94 -5.29 -9.90
C LYS A 258 28.28 -3.93 -10.05
N THR A 259 28.76 -3.17 -11.04
CA THR A 259 28.18 -1.89 -11.43
C THR A 259 26.75 -2.08 -11.94
N ILE A 260 25.86 -1.21 -11.51
CA ILE A 260 24.45 -1.17 -11.89
C ILE A 260 24.24 0.01 -12.85
N LYS A 261 23.40 -0.20 -13.85
CA LYS A 261 23.02 0.83 -14.81
C LYS A 261 21.54 1.17 -14.63
N GLN A 262 21.22 2.45 -14.69
CA GLN A 262 19.83 2.91 -14.70
C GLN A 262 19.03 2.26 -15.82
N GLU A 263 17.80 1.90 -15.54
CA GLU A 263 16.86 1.38 -16.51
C GLU A 263 15.81 2.45 -16.83
N GLU A 264 15.57 2.72 -18.11
CA GLU A 264 14.65 3.78 -18.55
C GLU A 264 13.46 3.23 -19.34
N ASP A 265 13.64 2.12 -20.08
CA ASP A 265 12.58 1.43 -20.82
C ASP A 265 12.85 -0.07 -20.78
N VAL A 266 11.99 -0.80 -20.10
CA VAL A 266 12.07 -2.27 -19.95
C VAL A 266 10.80 -2.89 -20.52
N LYS A 267 10.97 -3.87 -21.42
CA LYS A 267 9.86 -4.56 -22.10
C LYS A 267 9.94 -6.06 -21.84
N GLY A 268 8.78 -6.69 -21.77
CA GLY A 268 8.69 -8.15 -21.66
C GLY A 268 9.08 -8.70 -20.29
N GLU A 269 9.21 -7.86 -19.27
CA GLU A 269 9.61 -8.22 -17.91
C GLU A 269 8.55 -7.82 -16.89
N LYS A 270 8.54 -8.50 -15.75
CA LYS A 270 7.72 -8.09 -14.59
C LYS A 270 8.20 -6.74 -14.10
N GLY A 271 7.28 -5.81 -13.91
CA GLY A 271 7.56 -4.47 -13.42
C GLY A 271 8.19 -4.50 -12.03
N ALA A 272 9.19 -3.66 -11.81
CA ALA A 272 9.76 -3.39 -10.51
C ALA A 272 10.12 -1.90 -10.40
N TYR A 273 10.31 -1.43 -9.20
CA TYR A 273 10.82 -0.09 -8.93
C TYR A 273 11.83 -0.18 -7.79
N PHE A 274 13.08 0.00 -8.10
CA PHE A 274 14.12 0.05 -7.08
C PHE A 274 14.88 1.37 -7.16
N ILE A 275 15.16 1.91 -5.99
CA ILE A 275 16.09 3.01 -5.80
C ILE A 275 17.41 2.46 -5.27
N ILE A 276 18.52 2.95 -5.80
CA ILE A 276 19.86 2.59 -5.33
C ILE A 276 20.55 3.87 -4.89
N ASN A 277 21.11 3.84 -3.69
CA ASN A 277 21.84 4.98 -3.14
C ASN A 277 23.04 4.49 -2.29
N SER A 278 24.06 5.34 -2.20
CA SER A 278 25.18 5.15 -1.28
C SER A 278 25.00 6.09 -0.08
N LEU A 279 24.97 5.53 1.10
CA LEU A 279 24.68 6.24 2.33
C LEU A 279 25.77 6.00 3.37
N THR A 280 25.92 6.97 4.26
CA THR A 280 26.74 6.85 5.48
C THR A 280 25.86 7.25 6.65
N LEU A 281 25.76 6.37 7.64
CA LEU A 281 25.07 6.65 8.90
C LEU A 281 26.08 6.70 10.04
N GLN A 282 26.04 7.79 10.82
CA GLN A 282 26.81 7.88 12.06
C GLN A 282 26.23 6.93 13.12
N ALA A 283 26.91 6.78 14.25
CA ALA A 283 26.38 6.04 15.40
C ALA A 283 25.02 6.61 15.84
N ALA A 284 24.05 5.75 16.05
CA ALA A 284 22.66 6.08 16.40
C ALA A 284 21.90 6.97 15.39
N GLU A 285 22.44 7.16 14.19
CA GLU A 285 21.77 7.92 13.12
C GLU A 285 20.81 7.02 12.36
N GLU A 286 19.69 7.61 11.90
CA GLU A 286 18.70 6.97 11.06
C GLU A 286 18.44 7.74 9.77
N LYS A 287 17.99 7.00 8.75
CA LYS A 287 17.55 7.58 7.49
C LYS A 287 16.19 7.01 7.11
N GLU A 288 15.27 7.90 6.72
CA GLU A 288 13.94 7.55 6.24
C GLU A 288 13.76 7.97 4.78
N TRP A 289 12.95 7.20 4.06
CA TRP A 289 12.48 7.51 2.70
C TRP A 289 11.14 6.84 2.44
N ILE A 290 10.44 7.31 1.41
CA ILE A 290 9.17 6.71 0.99
C ILE A 290 9.23 6.24 -0.45
N THR A 291 8.52 5.17 -0.73
CA THR A 291 8.13 4.72 -2.07
C THR A 291 6.62 4.75 -2.14
N VAL A 292 6.08 5.47 -3.12
CA VAL A 292 4.65 5.64 -3.33
C VAL A 292 4.24 4.97 -4.63
N ALA A 293 3.12 4.24 -4.61
CA ALA A 293 2.59 3.59 -5.80
C ALA A 293 1.08 3.81 -5.92
N ASN A 294 0.59 4.05 -7.12
CA ASN A 294 -0.84 4.19 -7.38
C ASN A 294 -1.23 3.48 -8.67
N VAL A 295 -2.51 3.15 -8.78
CA VAL A 295 -3.05 2.40 -9.91
C VAL A 295 -4.02 3.25 -10.72
N ASN A 296 -4.27 2.83 -11.97
CA ASN A 296 -5.32 3.39 -12.82
C ASN A 296 -5.16 4.91 -13.09
N GLN A 297 -3.92 5.39 -13.28
CA GLN A 297 -3.61 6.79 -13.55
C GLN A 297 -3.75 7.11 -15.04
N ASN A 298 -4.46 8.19 -15.35
CA ASN A 298 -4.56 8.68 -16.72
C ASN A 298 -3.42 9.67 -17.05
N HIS A 299 -3.33 10.10 -18.31
CA HIS A 299 -2.27 10.99 -18.81
C HIS A 299 -2.17 12.30 -18.02
N SER A 300 -3.32 12.94 -17.72
CA SER A 300 -3.33 14.19 -16.95
C SER A 300 -2.79 14.02 -15.54
N ALA A 301 -3.16 12.91 -14.87
CA ALA A 301 -2.64 12.58 -13.55
C ALA A 301 -1.12 12.33 -13.56
N LEU A 302 -0.60 11.66 -14.60
CA LEU A 302 0.84 11.43 -14.78
C LEU A 302 1.61 12.75 -14.92
N VAL A 303 1.11 13.66 -15.76
CA VAL A 303 1.74 14.99 -15.96
C VAL A 303 1.72 15.80 -14.67
N GLN A 304 0.58 15.86 -14.00
CA GLN A 304 0.44 16.58 -12.72
C GLN A 304 1.36 16.01 -11.64
N LEU A 305 1.45 14.68 -11.53
CA LEU A 305 2.33 14.03 -10.58
C LEU A 305 3.81 14.30 -10.89
N SER A 306 4.21 14.20 -12.15
CA SER A 306 5.58 14.51 -12.58
C SER A 306 5.97 15.95 -12.24
N GLU A 307 5.08 16.91 -12.50
CA GLU A 307 5.26 18.31 -12.13
C GLU A 307 5.34 18.51 -10.60
N ALA A 308 4.49 17.82 -9.84
CA ALA A 308 4.51 17.88 -8.37
C ALA A 308 5.84 17.34 -7.81
N ILE A 309 6.31 16.18 -8.28
CA ILE A 309 7.60 15.61 -7.85
C ILE A 309 8.76 16.60 -8.14
N LYS A 310 8.69 17.29 -9.27
CA LYS A 310 9.76 18.21 -9.71
C LYS A 310 9.77 19.54 -8.92
N LYS A 311 8.59 20.08 -8.59
CA LYS A 311 8.46 21.46 -8.13
C LYS A 311 8.00 21.60 -6.67
N ASP A 312 7.28 20.63 -6.13
CA ASP A 312 6.66 20.74 -4.82
C ASP A 312 7.58 20.24 -3.72
N LYS A 313 8.25 21.16 -3.04
CA LYS A 313 9.16 20.86 -1.93
C LYS A 313 8.45 20.28 -0.71
N GLU A 314 7.14 20.51 -0.58
CA GLU A 314 6.30 20.02 0.52
C GLU A 314 5.64 18.66 0.19
N LEU A 315 5.93 18.07 -0.97
CA LEU A 315 5.23 16.87 -1.43
C LEU A 315 5.34 15.70 -0.45
N LEU A 316 6.54 15.49 0.15
CA LEU A 316 6.71 14.46 1.18
C LEU A 316 5.76 14.68 2.36
N LYS A 317 5.69 15.91 2.86
CA LYS A 317 4.79 16.27 3.95
C LYS A 317 3.33 16.06 3.55
N LYS A 318 2.92 16.49 2.36
CA LYS A 318 1.54 16.30 1.86
C LYS A 318 1.14 14.82 1.76
N VAL A 319 2.06 13.95 1.35
CA VAL A 319 1.82 12.49 1.33
C VAL A 319 1.59 11.97 2.74
N LEU A 320 2.45 12.35 3.69
CA LEU A 320 2.33 11.90 5.08
C LEU A 320 1.09 12.48 5.77
N ASP A 321 0.77 13.74 5.52
CA ASP A 321 -0.44 14.39 6.05
C ASP A 321 -1.72 13.70 5.52
N ASP A 322 -1.77 13.28 4.24
CA ASP A 322 -2.92 12.55 3.70
C ASP A 322 -3.05 11.12 4.27
N VAL A 323 -1.92 10.46 4.59
CA VAL A 323 -1.93 9.18 5.33
C VAL A 323 -2.56 9.35 6.72
N GLU A 324 -2.15 10.39 7.46
CA GLU A 324 -2.72 10.67 8.79
C GLU A 324 -4.19 11.06 8.70
N LEU A 325 -4.58 11.88 7.72
CA LEU A 325 -5.97 12.24 7.46
C LEU A 325 -6.82 11.00 7.14
N GLY A 326 -6.27 10.03 6.39
CA GLY A 326 -6.93 8.74 6.15
C GLY A 326 -7.15 7.95 7.43
N SER A 327 -6.17 7.96 8.35
CA SER A 327 -6.31 7.33 9.67
C SER A 327 -7.41 8.00 10.52
N GLU A 328 -7.49 9.33 10.50
CA GLU A 328 -8.54 10.07 11.20
C GLU A 328 -9.93 9.78 10.62
N ARG A 329 -10.07 9.77 9.31
CA ARG A 329 -11.32 9.45 8.63
C ARG A 329 -11.80 8.02 8.91
N LEU A 330 -10.88 7.06 8.92
CA LEU A 330 -11.18 5.67 9.30
C LEU A 330 -11.73 5.60 10.72
N GLN A 331 -11.10 6.32 11.67
CA GLN A 331 -11.58 6.39 13.05
C GLN A 331 -12.97 7.02 13.14
N GLN A 332 -13.23 8.10 12.41
CA GLN A 332 -14.54 8.76 12.36
C GLN A 332 -15.61 7.80 11.80
N LEU A 333 -15.30 7.05 10.74
CA LEU A 333 -16.19 6.06 10.15
C LEU A 333 -16.59 4.98 11.16
N ILE A 334 -15.61 4.46 11.91
CA ILE A 334 -15.84 3.44 12.94
C ILE A 334 -16.58 4.01 14.13
N ALA A 335 -16.28 5.24 14.55
CA ALA A 335 -16.96 5.93 15.64
C ALA A 335 -18.47 6.12 15.34
N ALA A 336 -18.81 6.46 14.10
CA ALA A 336 -20.20 6.60 13.65
C ALA A 336 -21.02 5.31 13.76
N SER A 337 -20.37 4.16 13.87
CA SER A 337 -20.98 2.84 14.03
C SER A 337 -20.82 2.26 15.45
N ASP A 338 -20.56 3.10 16.46
CA ASP A 338 -20.33 2.68 17.85
C ASP A 338 -19.17 1.67 17.99
N GLY A 339 -18.14 1.81 17.16
CA GLY A 339 -17.00 0.90 17.14
C GLY A 339 -15.94 1.17 18.20
N PHE A 340 -16.04 2.26 18.95
CA PHE A 340 -15.14 2.56 20.06
C PHE A 340 -15.72 2.19 21.39
N GLN A 341 -14.98 1.40 22.15
CA GLN A 341 -15.23 1.13 23.56
C GLN A 341 -13.97 1.48 24.34
N TYR A 342 -14.18 1.93 25.60
CA TYR A 342 -13.11 2.27 26.51
C TYR A 342 -13.34 1.51 27.81
N THR A 343 -12.75 0.34 27.92
CA THR A 343 -12.83 -0.52 29.10
C THR A 343 -11.46 -0.65 29.76
N ALA A 344 -11.38 -1.35 30.87
CA ALA A 344 -10.11 -1.70 31.50
C ALA A 344 -9.31 -2.76 30.73
N ASP A 345 -9.87 -3.31 29.64
CA ASP A 345 -9.28 -4.36 28.82
C ASP A 345 -9.12 -3.89 27.36
N ASN A 346 -7.95 -3.36 27.04
CA ASN A 346 -7.62 -2.86 25.71
C ASN A 346 -7.77 -3.90 24.60
N LEU A 347 -7.61 -5.20 24.89
CA LEU A 347 -7.79 -6.26 23.90
C LEU A 347 -9.27 -6.46 23.55
N LYS A 348 -10.18 -6.29 24.50
CA LYS A 348 -11.63 -6.29 24.25
C LYS A 348 -12.02 -5.11 23.38
N ASP A 349 -11.52 -3.93 23.70
CA ASP A 349 -11.79 -2.70 22.95
C ASP A 349 -11.33 -2.83 21.50
N THR A 350 -10.12 -3.35 21.30
CA THR A 350 -9.56 -3.60 19.94
C THR A 350 -10.35 -4.67 19.20
N ARG A 351 -10.79 -5.72 19.88
CA ARG A 351 -11.62 -6.77 19.27
C ARG A 351 -12.99 -6.24 18.86
N HIS A 352 -13.60 -5.40 19.68
CA HIS A 352 -14.87 -4.74 19.34
C HIS A 352 -14.70 -3.84 18.11
N PHE A 353 -13.68 -2.99 18.10
CA PHE A 353 -13.31 -2.16 16.96
C PHE A 353 -13.16 -3.00 15.67
N SER A 354 -12.39 -4.08 15.72
CA SER A 354 -12.16 -4.96 14.58
C SER A 354 -13.44 -5.63 14.08
N ASN A 355 -14.36 -6.03 14.99
CA ASN A 355 -15.65 -6.60 14.61
C ASN A 355 -16.54 -5.58 13.91
N VAL A 356 -16.62 -4.35 14.42
CA VAL A 356 -17.40 -3.29 13.79
C VAL A 356 -16.83 -2.95 12.41
N LEU A 357 -15.51 -2.77 12.31
CA LEU A 357 -14.82 -2.54 11.05
C LEU A 357 -15.11 -3.65 10.02
N PHE A 358 -15.00 -4.91 10.42
CA PHE A 358 -15.27 -6.05 9.56
C PHE A 358 -16.72 -6.07 9.05
N ASN A 359 -17.69 -5.70 9.88
CA ASN A 359 -19.09 -5.59 9.48
C ASN A 359 -19.30 -4.44 8.49
N ILE A 360 -18.65 -3.29 8.70
CA ILE A 360 -18.67 -2.15 7.76
C ILE A 360 -18.13 -2.57 6.40
N MET A 361 -17.00 -3.26 6.36
CA MET A 361 -16.38 -3.72 5.12
C MET A 361 -17.28 -4.71 4.34
N ARG A 362 -18.14 -5.44 5.02
CA ARG A 362 -19.07 -6.41 4.41
C ARG A 362 -20.38 -5.81 3.93
N GLY A 363 -20.90 -4.80 4.59
CA GLY A 363 -22.23 -4.27 4.33
C GLY A 363 -22.35 -2.75 4.35
N GLY A 364 -21.28 -2.05 4.68
CA GLY A 364 -21.29 -0.60 4.90
C GLY A 364 -21.96 -0.19 6.20
N ILE A 365 -22.01 1.10 6.45
CA ILE A 365 -22.71 1.72 7.60
C ILE A 365 -23.66 2.79 7.11
N PHE A 366 -24.67 3.09 7.92
CA PHE A 366 -25.48 4.30 7.76
C PHE A 366 -24.73 5.47 8.37
N ASP A 367 -24.24 6.35 7.49
CA ASP A 367 -23.43 7.47 7.92
C ASP A 367 -24.22 8.47 8.74
N ASN A 368 -23.58 9.01 9.78
CA ASN A 368 -24.05 10.17 10.55
C ASN A 368 -25.53 10.11 10.94
N ASN A 369 -25.99 8.99 11.54
CA ASN A 369 -27.38 8.76 11.93
C ASN A 369 -28.40 8.90 10.80
N TYR A 370 -28.10 8.32 9.65
CA TYR A 370 -28.95 8.40 8.44
C TYR A 370 -29.08 9.83 7.85
N ALA A 371 -28.11 10.69 8.09
CA ALA A 371 -28.00 11.94 7.41
C ALA A 371 -27.57 11.73 5.96
N ILE A 372 -28.21 12.46 5.06
CA ILE A 372 -27.96 12.40 3.62
C ILE A 372 -27.27 13.69 3.22
N GLU A 373 -26.16 13.58 2.53
CA GLU A 373 -25.55 14.69 1.79
C GLU A 373 -26.26 14.87 0.46
N LYS A 374 -26.77 16.06 0.20
CA LYS A 374 -27.58 16.38 -0.98
C LYS A 374 -26.93 15.96 -2.28
N TRP A 375 -25.63 16.25 -2.43
CA TRP A 375 -24.88 15.91 -3.63
C TRP A 375 -24.83 14.41 -3.92
N ASP A 376 -24.76 13.57 -2.87
CA ASP A 376 -24.72 12.11 -3.02
C ASP A 376 -26.06 11.56 -3.47
N PHE A 377 -27.15 12.04 -2.88
CA PHE A 377 -28.50 11.69 -3.29
C PHE A 377 -28.80 12.15 -4.75
N GLU A 378 -28.41 13.37 -5.12
CA GLU A 378 -28.57 13.88 -6.49
C GLU A 378 -27.78 13.02 -7.49
N ASN A 379 -26.58 12.60 -7.12
CA ASN A 379 -25.74 11.73 -7.95
C ASN A 379 -26.36 10.33 -8.13
N TYR A 380 -26.93 9.78 -7.05
CA TYR A 380 -27.69 8.54 -7.10
C TYR A 380 -28.88 8.66 -8.04
N LEU A 381 -29.74 9.68 -7.88
CA LEU A 381 -30.90 9.89 -8.74
C LEU A 381 -30.53 10.05 -10.21
N ARG A 382 -29.50 10.84 -10.49
CA ARG A 382 -29.03 11.10 -11.87
C ARG A 382 -28.57 9.82 -12.55
N LYS A 383 -27.94 8.92 -11.80
CA LYS A 383 -27.49 7.61 -12.29
C LYS A 383 -28.65 6.62 -12.42
N ALA A 384 -29.58 6.62 -11.49
CA ALA A 384 -30.71 5.71 -11.48
C ALA A 384 -31.76 6.06 -12.53
N ASN A 385 -32.15 7.35 -12.62
CA ASN A 385 -33.13 7.85 -13.58
C ASN A 385 -33.00 9.36 -13.80
N LYS A 386 -32.37 9.77 -14.90
CA LYS A 386 -32.13 11.17 -15.23
C LYS A 386 -33.42 12.00 -15.37
N LYS A 387 -34.47 11.41 -15.92
CA LYS A 387 -35.78 12.10 -16.09
C LYS A 387 -36.39 12.40 -14.73
N VAL A 388 -36.40 11.45 -13.83
CA VAL A 388 -36.90 11.64 -12.45
C VAL A 388 -36.07 12.68 -11.72
N PHE A 389 -34.75 12.70 -11.89
CA PHE A 389 -33.89 13.75 -11.34
C PHE A 389 -34.28 15.14 -11.78
N GLU A 390 -34.54 15.33 -13.09
CA GLU A 390 -34.95 16.61 -13.67
C GLU A 390 -36.34 17.03 -13.17
N GLU A 391 -37.31 16.11 -13.13
CA GLU A 391 -38.67 16.36 -12.65
C GLU A 391 -38.74 16.65 -11.15
N ALA A 392 -37.90 15.98 -10.33
CA ALA A 392 -37.85 16.15 -8.89
C ALA A 392 -37.03 17.36 -8.43
N ALA A 393 -36.33 18.06 -9.31
CA ALA A 393 -35.39 19.13 -8.95
C ALA A 393 -36.02 20.23 -8.06
N VAL A 394 -37.28 20.60 -8.28
CA VAL A 394 -37.99 21.61 -7.48
C VAL A 394 -38.17 21.11 -6.03
N HIS A 395 -38.40 19.83 -5.84
CA HIS A 395 -38.59 19.23 -4.52
C HIS A 395 -37.25 19.06 -3.80
N ILE A 396 -36.21 18.57 -4.50
CA ILE A 396 -34.86 18.39 -3.96
C ILE A 396 -34.26 19.74 -3.54
N ASN A 397 -34.50 20.82 -4.28
CA ASN A 397 -34.00 22.15 -3.96
C ASN A 397 -34.60 22.77 -2.67
N ARG A 398 -35.69 22.21 -2.15
CA ARG A 398 -36.22 22.58 -0.82
C ARG A 398 -35.47 21.94 0.34
N LEU A 399 -34.70 20.89 0.10
CA LEU A 399 -33.85 20.24 1.09
C LEU A 399 -32.55 21.05 1.26
N GLY A 400 -32.06 21.11 2.48
CA GLY A 400 -30.74 21.67 2.79
C GLY A 400 -29.60 20.85 2.19
N ASP A 401 -28.34 21.27 2.43
CA ASP A 401 -27.17 20.53 1.98
C ASP A 401 -27.02 19.16 2.68
N ASN A 402 -27.56 19.06 3.90
CA ASN A 402 -27.69 17.83 4.67
C ASN A 402 -29.13 17.70 5.18
N PHE A 403 -29.70 16.52 5.07
CA PHE A 403 -31.05 16.20 5.52
C PHE A 403 -31.17 14.74 5.94
N SER A 404 -32.18 14.40 6.70
CA SER A 404 -32.43 13.03 7.15
C SER A 404 -33.15 12.18 6.09
N VAL A 405 -33.02 10.87 6.19
CA VAL A 405 -33.83 9.91 5.39
C VAL A 405 -35.32 10.18 5.56
N PHE A 406 -35.75 10.58 6.77
CA PHE A 406 -37.15 10.92 7.03
C PHE A 406 -37.62 12.15 6.23
N GLU A 407 -36.84 13.23 6.25
CA GLU A 407 -37.16 14.47 5.47
C GLU A 407 -37.20 14.16 3.98
N LEU A 408 -36.29 13.38 3.45
CA LEU A 408 -36.28 12.95 2.07
C LEU A 408 -37.58 12.24 1.69
N ARG A 409 -38.01 11.28 2.51
CA ARG A 409 -39.25 10.52 2.25
C ARG A 409 -40.49 11.38 2.31
N VAL A 410 -40.55 12.34 3.24
CA VAL A 410 -41.66 13.31 3.32
C VAL A 410 -41.74 14.17 2.05
N VAL A 411 -40.58 14.72 1.60
CA VAL A 411 -40.50 15.52 0.40
C VAL A 411 -40.87 14.72 -0.85
N ALA A 412 -40.43 13.49 -0.93
CA ALA A 412 -40.75 12.57 -2.02
C ALA A 412 -42.29 12.29 -2.08
N GLN A 413 -42.91 12.01 -0.95
CA GLN A 413 -44.35 11.78 -0.85
C GLN A 413 -45.16 13.05 -1.30
N GLN A 414 -44.72 14.23 -0.92
CA GLN A 414 -45.33 15.50 -1.32
C GLN A 414 -45.22 15.79 -2.82
N SER A 415 -44.27 15.17 -3.52
CA SER A 415 -44.11 15.35 -4.97
C SER A 415 -45.21 14.68 -5.78
N GLY A 416 -45.83 13.64 -5.27
CA GLY A 416 -46.80 12.81 -6.01
C GLY A 416 -46.20 12.00 -7.17
N ASN A 417 -44.89 12.05 -7.38
CA ASN A 417 -44.22 11.30 -8.44
C ASN A 417 -43.80 9.92 -7.90
N ASN A 418 -44.47 8.86 -8.38
CA ASN A 418 -44.28 7.50 -7.88
C ASN A 418 -42.83 6.97 -8.07
N ASP A 419 -42.19 7.36 -9.18
CA ASP A 419 -40.80 6.94 -9.44
C ASP A 419 -39.80 7.63 -8.49
N PHE A 420 -40.05 8.93 -8.20
CA PHE A 420 -39.25 9.64 -7.20
C PHE A 420 -39.47 9.10 -5.80
N ILE A 421 -40.70 8.79 -5.43
CA ILE A 421 -41.06 8.16 -4.13
C ILE A 421 -40.33 6.83 -3.99
N ARG A 422 -40.35 5.98 -5.03
CA ARG A 422 -39.65 4.70 -5.03
C ARG A 422 -38.16 4.88 -4.86
N LEU A 423 -37.50 5.71 -5.68
CA LEU A 423 -36.06 5.92 -5.62
C LEU A 423 -35.63 6.55 -4.29
N ALA A 424 -36.39 7.50 -3.74
CA ALA A 424 -36.13 8.09 -2.45
C ALA A 424 -36.30 7.08 -1.28
N THR A 425 -37.18 6.10 -1.45
CA THR A 425 -37.39 5.04 -0.45
C THR A 425 -36.30 3.97 -0.51
N GLU A 426 -35.81 3.66 -1.72
CA GLU A 426 -34.71 2.70 -1.94
C GLU A 426 -33.35 3.26 -1.57
N TYR A 427 -33.17 4.59 -1.60
CA TYR A 427 -31.90 5.22 -1.27
C TYR A 427 -31.57 5.09 0.22
N LEU A 428 -30.34 4.68 0.49
CA LEU A 428 -29.76 4.60 1.82
C LEU A 428 -28.37 5.25 1.83
N PRO A 429 -28.05 6.12 2.79
CA PRO A 429 -26.75 6.78 2.90
C PRO A 429 -25.71 5.80 3.47
N LEU A 430 -25.32 4.80 2.67
CA LEU A 430 -24.33 3.81 3.04
C LEU A 430 -22.92 4.28 2.67
N LYS A 431 -21.99 4.20 3.62
CA LYS A 431 -20.55 4.37 3.40
C LYS A 431 -19.83 3.05 3.56
N PHE A 432 -18.85 2.82 2.69
CA PHE A 432 -17.98 1.66 2.66
C PHE A 432 -16.53 2.14 2.79
N SER A 433 -15.74 1.45 3.58
CA SER A 433 -14.28 1.66 3.69
C SER A 433 -13.52 0.84 2.65
#